data_ed67fbc8d1a83f15e35b5f801fc67505
#
_entry.id   ed67fbc8d1a83f15e35b5f801fc67505
#
_cell.length_a   1.000
_cell.length_b   1.000
_cell.length_c   1.000
_cell.angle_alpha   90.00
_cell.angle_beta   90.00
_cell.angle_gamma   90.00
#
_symmetry.space_group_name_H-M   'P 1'
#
loop_
_entity.id
_entity.type
_entity.pdbx_description
1 polymer ?
#
loop_
_entity_poly.entity_id
_entity_poly.type
_entity_poly.pdbx_seq_one_letter_code
_entity_poly.pdbx_strand_id
1 'polypeptide(L)' 'LEQLTFCVLVLQSGFTVTGESACASPENFNAEIGRRIARENAIAKVWPLMGYALREKLAK' A
#
# COMPACT_ATOMS: atom_id res chain seq x y z
N LEU A 1 -17.39 -7.18 -3.93
CA LEU A 1 -16.23 -6.31 -3.65
C LEU A 1 -16.42 -5.42 -2.43
N GLU A 2 -17.53 -5.58 -1.72
CA GLU A 2 -17.80 -4.76 -0.54
C GLU A 2 -16.79 -4.99 0.57
N GLN A 3 -16.13 -6.15 0.55
CA GLN A 3 -15.15 -6.52 1.56
C GLN A 3 -13.71 -6.15 1.18
N LEU A 4 -13.55 -5.59 0.00
CA LEU A 4 -12.22 -5.28 -0.54
C LEU A 4 -11.96 -3.79 -0.41
N THR A 5 -10.82 -3.46 0.18
CA THR A 5 -10.42 -2.08 0.37
C THR A 5 -9.11 -1.84 -0.35
N PHE A 6 -9.03 -0.72 -1.07
CA PHE A 6 -7.81 -0.32 -1.76
C PHE A 6 -7.28 0.99 -1.21
N CYS A 7 -5.98 1.11 -1.17
CA CYS A 7 -5.31 2.36 -0.84
C CYS A 7 -4.34 2.68 -1.97
N VAL A 8 -4.39 3.92 -2.44
CA VAL A 8 -3.47 4.39 -3.48
C VAL A 8 -2.60 5.49 -2.86
N LEU A 9 -1.30 5.30 -2.90
CA LEU A 9 -0.35 6.31 -2.44
C LEU A 9 0.32 6.92 -3.65
N VAL A 10 0.35 8.25 -3.69
CA VAL A 10 1.05 8.98 -4.75
C VAL A 10 2.32 9.55 -4.13
N LEU A 11 3.46 9.11 -4.64
CA LEU A 11 4.74 9.56 -4.14
C LEU A 11 5.07 10.94 -4.73
N GLN A 12 6.05 11.62 -4.13
CA GLN A 12 6.43 12.96 -4.59
C GLN A 12 6.82 12.97 -6.06
N SER A 13 7.41 11.91 -6.54
CA SER A 13 7.81 11.80 -7.95
C SER A 13 6.64 11.62 -8.89
N GLY A 14 5.43 11.41 -8.35
CA GLY A 14 4.28 11.08 -9.17
C GLY A 14 4.05 9.59 -9.35
N PHE A 15 4.99 8.76 -8.92
CA PHE A 15 4.83 7.32 -8.98
C PHE A 15 3.76 6.87 -7.99
N THR A 16 2.96 5.89 -8.36
CA THR A 16 1.88 5.41 -7.49
C THR A 16 2.14 3.98 -7.05
N VAL A 17 1.72 3.68 -5.83
CA VAL A 17 1.69 2.31 -5.32
C VAL A 17 0.32 2.07 -4.73
N THR A 18 -0.10 0.81 -4.76
CA THR A 18 -1.41 0.44 -4.22
C THR A 18 -1.24 -0.65 -3.18
N GLY A 19 -2.15 -0.67 -2.24
CA GLY A 19 -2.26 -1.74 -1.28
C GLY A 19 -3.71 -2.11 -1.15
N GLU A 20 -3.98 -3.36 -0.85
CA GLU A 20 -5.34 -3.84 -0.71
C GLU A 20 -5.46 -4.70 0.54
N SER A 21 -6.68 -4.78 1.04
CA SER A 21 -7.02 -5.71 2.10
C SER A 21 -8.38 -6.30 1.78
N ALA A 22 -8.59 -7.54 2.16
CA ALA A 22 -9.85 -8.22 1.95
C ALA A 22 -10.29 -8.88 3.24
N CYS A 23 -11.57 -8.76 3.55
CA CYS A 23 -12.15 -9.40 4.71
C CYS A 23 -12.63 -10.79 4.32
N ALA A 24 -12.33 -11.78 5.15
CA ALA A 24 -12.75 -13.16 4.88
C ALA A 24 -14.25 -13.37 5.12
N SER A 25 -14.86 -12.55 5.95
CA SER A 25 -16.27 -12.69 6.31
C SER A 25 -16.94 -11.33 6.29
N PRO A 26 -18.06 -11.18 5.56
CA PRO A 26 -18.79 -9.91 5.55
C PRO A 26 -19.25 -9.46 6.93
N GLU A 27 -19.55 -10.40 7.79
CA GLU A 27 -20.04 -10.10 9.13
C GLU A 27 -18.97 -9.45 10.00
N ASN A 28 -17.71 -9.72 9.69
CA ASN A 28 -16.58 -9.18 10.44
C ASN A 28 -15.92 -8.01 9.73
N PHE A 29 -16.51 -7.58 8.62
CA PHE A 29 -15.92 -6.48 7.87
C PHE A 29 -15.97 -5.20 8.68
N ASN A 30 -14.81 -4.54 8.78
CA ASN A 30 -14.69 -3.24 9.41
C ASN A 30 -13.92 -2.35 8.45
N ALA A 31 -14.60 -1.35 7.90
CA ALA A 31 -14.02 -0.49 6.88
C ALA A 31 -12.79 0.26 7.37
N GLU A 32 -12.79 0.65 8.65
CA GLU A 32 -11.65 1.36 9.20
C GLU A 32 -10.41 0.48 9.30
N ILE A 33 -10.60 -0.75 9.76
CA ILE A 33 -9.49 -1.72 9.81
C ILE A 33 -9.02 -2.04 8.40
N GLY A 34 -9.96 -2.22 7.46
CA GLY A 34 -9.61 -2.48 6.07
C GLY A 34 -8.77 -1.38 5.46
N ARG A 35 -9.15 -0.12 5.71
CA ARG A 35 -8.37 1.01 5.21
C ARG A 35 -6.97 1.05 5.81
N ARG A 36 -6.86 0.77 7.09
CA ARG A 36 -5.55 0.76 7.75
C ARG A 36 -4.65 -0.32 7.17
N ILE A 37 -5.18 -1.52 7.00
CA ILE A 37 -4.39 -2.63 6.45
C ILE A 37 -4.00 -2.35 5.01
N ALA A 38 -4.93 -1.83 4.20
CA ALA A 38 -4.63 -1.49 2.81
C ALA A 38 -3.52 -0.44 2.74
N ARG A 39 -3.57 0.56 3.62
CA ARG A 39 -2.55 1.59 3.67
C ARG A 39 -1.20 1.02 4.08
N GLU A 40 -1.19 0.16 5.10
CA GLU A 40 0.05 -0.49 5.54
C GLU A 40 0.64 -1.34 4.43
N ASN A 41 -0.21 -2.05 3.68
CA ASN A 41 0.27 -2.86 2.56
C ASN A 41 0.83 -1.99 1.44
N ALA A 42 0.21 -0.84 1.18
CA ALA A 42 0.74 0.09 0.19
C ALA A 42 2.09 0.65 0.64
N ILE A 43 2.19 1.04 1.91
CA ILE A 43 3.45 1.58 2.46
C ILE A 43 4.56 0.55 2.39
N ALA A 44 4.24 -0.73 2.64
CA ALA A 44 5.24 -1.78 2.57
C ALA A 44 5.86 -1.90 1.19
N LYS A 45 5.15 -1.53 0.14
CA LYS A 45 5.68 -1.56 -1.22
C LYS A 45 6.64 -0.41 -1.50
N VAL A 46 6.56 0.66 -0.71
CA VAL A 46 7.42 1.83 -0.90
C VAL A 46 8.84 1.55 -0.48
N TRP A 47 9.05 0.78 0.58
CA TRP A 47 10.38 0.54 1.12
C TRP A 47 11.33 -0.08 0.10
N PRO A 48 10.96 -1.15 -0.63
CA PRO A 48 11.85 -1.68 -1.67
C PRO A 48 12.15 -0.66 -2.76
N LEU A 49 11.17 0.17 -3.12
CA LEU A 49 11.38 1.20 -4.14
C LEU A 49 12.36 2.25 -3.66
N MET A 50 12.26 2.67 -2.41
CA MET A 50 13.19 3.64 -1.85
C MET A 50 14.59 3.05 -1.74
N GLY A 51 14.69 1.77 -1.38
CA GLY A 51 15.96 1.08 -1.32
C GLY A 51 16.62 1.00 -2.68
N TYR A 52 15.85 0.67 -3.71
CA TYR A 52 16.36 0.63 -5.07
C TYR A 52 16.85 2.01 -5.51
N ALA A 53 16.05 3.03 -5.26
CA ALA A 53 16.39 4.40 -5.65
C ALA A 53 17.67 4.86 -4.96
N LEU A 54 17.82 4.53 -3.69
CA LEU A 54 19.02 4.88 -2.93
C LEU A 54 20.25 4.17 -3.49
N ARG A 55 20.11 2.87 -3.80
CA ARG A 55 21.22 2.10 -4.36
C ARG A 55 21.64 2.64 -5.71
N GLU A 56 20.67 3.03 -6.54
CA GLU A 56 20.96 3.65 -7.83
C GLU A 56 21.74 4.93 -7.64
N LYS A 57 21.33 5.76 -6.69
CA LYS A 57 22.00 7.02 -6.42
C LYS A 57 23.42 6.81 -5.92
N LEU A 58 23.60 5.81 -5.04
CA LEU A 58 24.92 5.53 -4.48
C LEU A 58 25.87 4.89 -5.49
N ALA A 59 25.32 4.18 -6.49
CA ALA A 59 26.13 3.52 -7.51
C ALA A 59 26.76 4.50 -8.48
N LYS A 60 26.24 5.73 -8.54
CA LYS A 60 26.80 6.79 -9.37
C LYS A 60 27.88 7.54 -8.63
#